data_34ae4c2f07c930f7d2ad413da8a4bef3
#
_entry.id   34ae4c2f07c930f7d2ad413da8a4bef3
#
_cell.length_a   1.000
_cell.length_b   1.000
_cell.length_c   1.000
_cell.angle_alpha   90.00
_cell.angle_beta   90.00
_cell.angle_gamma   90.00
#
_symmetry.space_group_name_H-M   'P 1'
#
loop_
_entity.id
_entity.type
_entity.pdbx_description
1 polymer ?
#
loop_
_entity_poly.entity_id
_entity_poly.type
_entity_poly.pdbx_seq_one_letter_code
_entity_poly.pdbx_strand_id
1 'polypeptide(L)'
;MRPARSAAASDPTALSTSEAAPPLLARLLSTPNQSIMAIPTLDPHAPDFTRRALNLADPRLGAKALAASDEFFAPKERMLDPQPAVFIPGKYDDHGKWMDGWETRRKRTTGQDWCVVKLARRGTIEGIDIDTSHFTGNYPPAASIEACTSASETPPDDARWHTLVPPTALQGNQHHYLAVCDPGAFTHIRITLFPDGGVARLRVYGRPALDADQGTSSGAELVDFAAAINGAYVVAANNQHFGLASNMLMPGRGANMGDGWETRRRREPGNDWAIVALAQPGTIRKVEVDTAFFKGNYPDRCSLQAAYVTGGTGDSLITQSMFWPLLLAEQPLRMDAQHFYERELAALGAVTHVRFNIFPDGGVSRLRLWGESA
;
A
#
# COMPACT_ATOMS: atom_id res chain seq x y z
N MET A 1 -56.95 -61.07 56.53
CA MET A 1 -56.81 -60.28 57.77
C MET A 1 -56.14 -58.95 57.39
N ARG A 2 -56.88 -57.91 57.56
CA ARG A 2 -56.42 -56.52 57.70
C ARG A 2 -55.73 -56.40 59.08
N PRO A 3 -55.04 -55.31 59.41
CA PRO A 3 -54.89 -53.95 58.85
C PRO A 3 -53.45 -53.46 58.92
N ALA A 4 -53.00 -52.26 58.69
CA ALA A 4 -53.44 -50.89 58.88
C ALA A 4 -52.35 -49.96 58.35
N ARG A 5 -52.73 -48.86 57.78
CA ARG A 5 -52.48 -47.44 58.08
C ARG A 5 -51.05 -47.09 58.59
N SER A 6 -50.33 -46.14 58.02
CA SER A 6 -50.48 -44.67 58.15
C SER A 6 -49.31 -43.91 57.54
N ALA A 7 -49.58 -42.91 57.01
CA ALA A 7 -49.39 -41.48 57.23
C ALA A 7 -48.39 -40.80 56.26
N ALA A 8 -48.90 -39.76 55.74
CA ALA A 8 -48.23 -38.75 54.93
C ALA A 8 -47.19 -37.93 55.74
N ALA A 9 -46.15 -37.52 55.09
CA ALA A 9 -45.39 -36.32 55.47
C ALA A 9 -44.96 -35.58 54.25
N SER A 10 -45.33 -34.40 54.24
CA SER A 10 -45.13 -33.25 53.38
C SER A 10 -43.73 -33.00 52.86
N ASP A 11 -43.75 -32.66 51.61
CA ASP A 11 -42.70 -31.99 50.88
C ASP A 11 -42.42 -30.59 51.46
N PRO A 12 -41.20 -30.11 51.47
CA PRO A 12 -40.99 -28.72 51.13
C PRO A 12 -39.79 -28.41 50.20
N THR A 13 -40.05 -27.45 49.39
CA THR A 13 -39.13 -26.45 48.81
C THR A 13 -38.41 -26.83 47.55
N ALA A 14 -39.04 -26.43 46.48
CA ALA A 14 -38.38 -26.02 45.23
C ALA A 14 -37.43 -24.84 45.50
N LEU A 15 -36.14 -25.06 45.35
CA LEU A 15 -35.15 -23.97 45.26
C LEU A 15 -35.06 -23.53 43.81
N SER A 16 -35.54 -22.34 43.55
CA SER A 16 -35.32 -21.62 42.31
C SER A 16 -33.81 -21.35 42.13
N THR A 17 -33.18 -21.98 41.16
CA THR A 17 -31.86 -21.59 40.72
C THR A 17 -31.95 -20.28 39.95
N SER A 18 -31.59 -19.19 40.61
CA SER A 18 -31.28 -17.91 39.98
C SER A 18 -30.12 -18.10 39.04
N GLU A 19 -30.38 -17.97 37.74
CA GLU A 19 -29.35 -17.84 36.74
C GLU A 19 -28.53 -16.56 37.00
N ALA A 20 -27.34 -16.73 37.56
CA ALA A 20 -26.39 -15.63 37.74
C ALA A 20 -25.91 -15.16 36.35
N ALA A 21 -26.09 -13.87 36.08
CA ALA A 21 -25.54 -13.23 34.88
C ALA A 21 -24.03 -13.46 34.80
N PRO A 22 -23.47 -13.78 33.62
CA PRO A 22 -22.04 -14.01 33.47
C PRO A 22 -21.24 -12.73 33.82
N PRO A 23 -20.04 -12.87 34.39
CA PRO A 23 -19.24 -11.72 34.82
C PRO A 23 -18.90 -10.82 33.62
N LEU A 24 -18.81 -9.51 33.88
CA LEU A 24 -18.55 -8.46 32.86
C LEU A 24 -17.41 -8.75 31.90
N LEU A 25 -16.41 -9.53 32.32
CA LEU A 25 -15.29 -9.96 31.49
C LEU A 25 -15.71 -10.88 30.33
N ALA A 26 -16.75 -11.68 30.46
CA ALA A 26 -17.21 -12.58 29.41
C ALA A 26 -18.02 -11.83 28.31
N ARG A 27 -18.53 -10.65 28.61
CA ARG A 27 -19.19 -9.78 27.62
C ARG A 27 -18.23 -8.99 26.74
N LEU A 28 -16.97 -8.81 27.17
CA LEU A 28 -15.92 -8.13 26.39
C LEU A 28 -15.28 -9.04 25.32
N LEU A 29 -15.51 -10.36 25.39
CA LEU A 29 -14.93 -11.33 24.46
C LEU A 29 -15.90 -11.78 23.35
N SER A 30 -17.12 -11.25 23.30
CA SER A 30 -18.14 -11.63 22.32
C SER A 30 -18.50 -10.52 21.32
N THR A 31 -17.64 -9.53 21.11
CA THR A 31 -17.76 -8.64 19.95
C THR A 31 -17.28 -9.39 18.70
N PRO A 32 -18.06 -9.37 17.60
CA PRO A 32 -17.64 -10.02 16.37
C PRO A 32 -16.32 -9.40 15.89
N ASN A 33 -15.37 -10.27 15.66
CA ASN A 33 -14.07 -10.06 15.07
C ASN A 33 -14.04 -8.83 14.15
N GLN A 34 -13.63 -7.68 14.68
CA GLN A 34 -13.05 -6.66 13.82
C GLN A 34 -11.75 -7.28 13.30
N SER A 35 -11.73 -7.59 12.03
CA SER A 35 -10.52 -8.00 11.32
C SER A 35 -9.43 -7.02 11.70
N ILE A 36 -8.50 -7.44 12.55
CA ILE A 36 -7.24 -6.75 12.74
C ILE A 36 -6.63 -6.74 11.35
N MET A 37 -6.60 -5.57 10.70
CA MET A 37 -5.93 -5.44 9.41
C MET A 37 -4.51 -5.92 9.64
N ALA A 38 -4.16 -7.03 8.98
CA ALA A 38 -2.82 -7.54 9.02
C ALA A 38 -1.90 -6.44 8.48
N ILE A 39 -0.96 -6.01 9.31
CA ILE A 39 0.10 -5.09 8.88
C ILE A 39 0.79 -5.77 7.72
N PRO A 40 0.98 -5.10 6.58
CA PRO A 40 1.80 -5.65 5.52
C PRO A 40 3.23 -5.82 6.07
N THR A 41 3.55 -6.98 6.60
CA THR A 41 4.94 -7.33 6.88
C THR A 41 5.62 -7.41 5.53
N LEU A 42 6.52 -6.47 5.27
CA LEU A 42 7.39 -6.54 4.10
C LEU A 42 8.09 -7.90 4.14
N ASP A 43 7.89 -8.70 3.10
CA ASP A 43 8.59 -9.96 2.94
C ASP A 43 10.10 -9.68 3.05
N PRO A 44 10.82 -10.24 4.03
CA PRO A 44 12.25 -10.00 4.20
C PRO A 44 13.08 -10.48 2.98
N HIS A 45 12.52 -11.36 2.16
CA HIS A 45 13.14 -11.89 0.95
C HIS A 45 12.76 -11.11 -0.32
N ALA A 46 11.86 -10.12 -0.20
CA ALA A 46 11.48 -9.30 -1.35
C ALA A 46 12.69 -8.49 -1.88
N PRO A 47 12.89 -8.46 -3.21
CA PRO A 47 13.97 -7.70 -3.84
C PRO A 47 13.89 -6.20 -3.55
N ASP A 48 15.02 -5.52 -3.68
CA ASP A 48 15.14 -4.08 -3.40
C ASP A 48 14.16 -3.21 -4.20
N PHE A 49 13.81 -3.58 -5.43
CA PHE A 49 12.87 -2.81 -6.24
C PHE A 49 11.49 -2.71 -5.59
N THR A 50 11.05 -3.69 -4.78
CA THR A 50 9.77 -3.62 -4.07
C THR A 50 9.73 -2.53 -3.00
N ARG A 51 10.90 -2.04 -2.57
CA ARG A 51 11.06 -1.03 -1.52
C ARG A 51 11.40 0.35 -2.07
N ARG A 52 12.08 0.41 -3.23
CA ARG A 52 12.63 1.65 -3.81
C ARG A 52 11.87 2.15 -5.02
N ALA A 53 11.06 1.30 -5.64
CA ALA A 53 10.26 1.65 -6.79
C ALA A 53 8.77 1.79 -6.42
N LEU A 54 8.08 2.64 -7.15
CA LEU A 54 6.65 2.83 -7.00
C LEU A 54 5.91 1.66 -7.67
N ASN A 55 4.84 1.17 -7.06
CA ASN A 55 3.92 0.27 -7.76
C ASN A 55 3.09 1.07 -8.77
N LEU A 56 3.49 1.05 -10.04
CA LEU A 56 2.81 1.76 -11.13
C LEU A 56 1.44 1.15 -11.47
N ALA A 57 1.13 -0.05 -10.96
CA ALA A 57 -0.19 -0.68 -11.10
C ALA A 57 -1.12 -0.40 -9.90
N ASP A 58 -0.77 0.54 -9.01
CA ASP A 58 -1.60 0.89 -7.86
C ASP A 58 -2.81 1.74 -8.29
N PRO A 59 -4.06 1.28 -8.07
CA PRO A 59 -5.26 2.03 -8.45
C PRO A 59 -5.42 3.34 -7.66
N ARG A 60 -4.82 3.47 -6.48
CA ARG A 60 -4.80 4.73 -5.71
C ARG A 60 -4.01 5.83 -6.44
N LEU A 61 -3.09 5.44 -7.31
CA LEU A 61 -2.33 6.34 -8.19
C LEU A 61 -3.01 6.58 -9.53
N GLY A 62 -4.10 5.87 -9.85
CA GLY A 62 -4.84 5.98 -11.10
C GLY A 62 -4.64 4.82 -12.08
N ALA A 63 -3.95 3.74 -11.70
CA ALA A 63 -3.86 2.53 -12.51
C ALA A 63 -5.23 1.85 -12.65
N LYS A 64 -5.46 1.18 -13.79
CA LYS A 64 -6.73 0.51 -14.10
C LYS A 64 -6.49 -0.82 -14.82
N ALA A 65 -7.19 -1.85 -14.42
CA ALA A 65 -7.36 -3.04 -15.24
C ALA A 65 -8.42 -2.76 -16.30
N LEU A 66 -8.03 -2.71 -17.59
CA LEU A 66 -8.90 -2.23 -18.67
C LEU A 66 -9.77 -3.34 -19.26
N ALA A 67 -9.14 -4.46 -19.63
CA ALA A 67 -9.80 -5.56 -20.31
C ALA A 67 -9.16 -6.89 -19.91
N ALA A 68 -9.96 -7.94 -19.85
CA ALA A 68 -9.50 -9.31 -19.65
C ALA A 68 -10.23 -10.26 -20.60
N SER A 69 -9.62 -11.38 -20.94
CA SER A 69 -10.23 -12.43 -21.78
C SER A 69 -11.35 -13.18 -21.07
N ASP A 70 -11.24 -13.30 -19.74
CA ASP A 70 -12.21 -13.98 -18.88
C ASP A 70 -12.12 -13.43 -17.43
N GLU A 71 -13.28 -13.32 -16.77
CA GLU A 71 -13.43 -12.83 -15.40
C GLU A 71 -14.53 -13.60 -14.64
N PHE A 72 -14.79 -14.82 -15.05
CA PHE A 72 -15.96 -15.54 -14.57
C PHE A 72 -15.95 -15.77 -13.07
N PHE A 73 -14.83 -16.21 -12.50
CA PHE A 73 -14.74 -16.49 -11.06
C PHE A 73 -14.44 -15.25 -10.25
N ALA A 74 -13.61 -14.34 -10.77
CA ALA A 74 -13.27 -13.11 -10.04
C ALA A 74 -12.82 -11.99 -11.00
N PRO A 75 -13.27 -10.74 -10.74
CA PRO A 75 -12.99 -9.59 -11.60
C PRO A 75 -11.51 -9.20 -11.58
N LYS A 76 -11.01 -8.74 -12.74
CA LYS A 76 -9.61 -8.36 -12.96
C LYS A 76 -9.12 -7.23 -12.05
N GLU A 77 -10.00 -6.32 -11.66
CA GLU A 77 -9.65 -5.19 -10.79
C GLU A 77 -9.11 -5.64 -9.44
N ARG A 78 -9.58 -6.79 -8.95
CA ARG A 78 -9.21 -7.31 -7.62
C ARG A 78 -7.72 -7.65 -7.52
N MET A 79 -7.05 -8.04 -8.63
CA MET A 79 -5.60 -8.29 -8.59
C MET A 79 -4.76 -7.03 -8.38
N LEU A 80 -5.33 -5.84 -8.58
CA LEU A 80 -4.64 -4.56 -8.35
C LEU A 80 -4.87 -4.00 -6.94
N ASP A 81 -5.71 -4.62 -6.10
CA ASP A 81 -5.95 -4.14 -4.74
C ASP A 81 -4.61 -3.88 -4.02
N PRO A 82 -4.39 -2.69 -3.43
CA PRO A 82 -3.15 -2.35 -2.74
C PRO A 82 -2.91 -3.19 -1.48
N GLN A 83 -3.96 -3.74 -0.89
CA GLN A 83 -3.84 -4.59 0.31
C GLN A 83 -3.32 -5.99 -0.04
N PRO A 84 -2.66 -6.68 0.89
CA PRO A 84 -2.34 -8.09 0.74
C PRO A 84 -3.60 -8.92 0.47
N ALA A 85 -3.44 -10.03 -0.26
CA ALA A 85 -4.54 -10.93 -0.51
C ALA A 85 -5.01 -11.60 0.79
N VAL A 86 -6.33 -11.77 0.93
CA VAL A 86 -6.93 -12.42 2.10
C VAL A 86 -7.66 -13.70 1.69
N PHE A 87 -7.63 -14.68 2.59
CA PHE A 87 -8.42 -15.88 2.46
C PHE A 87 -9.50 -15.92 3.54
N ILE A 88 -10.76 -16.07 3.11
CA ILE A 88 -11.90 -16.15 4.02
C ILE A 88 -12.47 -17.57 3.96
N PRO A 89 -12.22 -18.42 4.97
CA PRO A 89 -12.72 -19.78 5.00
C PRO A 89 -14.25 -19.81 4.88
N GLY A 90 -14.77 -20.72 4.01
CA GLY A 90 -16.21 -20.90 3.84
C GLY A 90 -16.94 -19.79 3.08
N LYS A 91 -16.26 -18.79 2.56
CA LYS A 91 -16.87 -17.78 1.70
C LYS A 91 -17.04 -18.32 0.28
N TYR A 92 -18.26 -18.21 -0.22
CA TYR A 92 -18.66 -18.54 -1.58
C TYR A 92 -19.43 -17.38 -2.18
N ASP A 93 -19.46 -17.28 -3.48
CA ASP A 93 -20.31 -16.41 -4.29
C ASP A 93 -21.09 -17.22 -5.35
N ASP A 94 -21.78 -16.55 -6.24
CA ASP A 94 -22.62 -17.20 -7.28
C ASP A 94 -21.80 -18.04 -8.28
N HIS A 95 -20.48 -17.88 -8.33
CA HIS A 95 -19.58 -18.59 -9.24
C HIS A 95 -18.77 -19.69 -8.55
N GLY A 96 -18.86 -19.81 -7.22
CA GLY A 96 -18.17 -20.86 -6.47
C GLY A 96 -17.41 -20.34 -5.24
N LYS A 97 -16.25 -20.95 -4.95
CA LYS A 97 -15.41 -20.51 -3.83
C LYS A 97 -14.84 -19.12 -4.11
N TRP A 98 -15.11 -18.19 -3.22
CA TRP A 98 -14.58 -16.84 -3.34
C TRP A 98 -13.06 -16.80 -3.14
N MET A 99 -12.37 -16.19 -4.08
CA MET A 99 -10.93 -15.94 -4.02
C MET A 99 -10.63 -14.44 -4.15
N ASP A 100 -9.61 -13.98 -3.44
CA ASP A 100 -9.20 -12.58 -3.44
C ASP A 100 -8.12 -12.33 -4.50
N GLY A 101 -8.58 -12.13 -5.74
CA GLY A 101 -7.72 -11.92 -6.90
C GLY A 101 -8.54 -11.92 -8.18
N TRP A 102 -7.88 -11.89 -9.33
CA TRP A 102 -8.46 -12.16 -10.64
C TRP A 102 -8.43 -13.66 -10.90
N GLU A 103 -9.53 -14.25 -11.36
CA GLU A 103 -9.59 -15.68 -11.66
C GLU A 103 -10.44 -15.97 -12.89
N THR A 104 -9.86 -16.70 -13.84
CA THR A 104 -10.48 -17.12 -15.09
C THR A 104 -11.04 -18.52 -15.00
N ARG A 105 -11.98 -18.87 -15.89
CA ARG A 105 -12.47 -20.24 -16.04
C ARG A 105 -11.36 -21.16 -16.54
N ARG A 106 -11.46 -22.41 -16.16
CA ARG A 106 -10.62 -23.45 -16.77
C ARG A 106 -10.81 -23.47 -18.28
N LYS A 107 -9.74 -23.19 -19.02
CA LYS A 107 -9.75 -23.16 -20.48
C LYS A 107 -9.89 -24.55 -21.06
N ARG A 108 -10.90 -24.74 -21.89
CA ARG A 108 -11.21 -26.01 -22.54
C ARG A 108 -10.97 -25.98 -24.06
N THR A 109 -10.52 -24.86 -24.56
CA THR A 109 -10.16 -24.59 -25.95
C THR A 109 -8.70 -24.15 -26.04
N THR A 110 -8.10 -24.16 -27.22
CA THR A 110 -6.77 -23.59 -27.44
C THR A 110 -6.76 -22.07 -27.16
N GLY A 111 -5.65 -21.59 -26.61
CA GLY A 111 -5.43 -20.18 -26.30
C GLY A 111 -4.98 -19.96 -24.87
N GLN A 112 -4.82 -18.69 -24.49
CA GLN A 112 -4.38 -18.23 -23.20
C GLN A 112 -5.32 -17.15 -22.68
N ASP A 113 -5.37 -16.98 -21.37
CA ASP A 113 -6.07 -15.85 -20.77
C ASP A 113 -5.13 -14.68 -20.56
N TRP A 114 -5.67 -13.47 -20.65
CA TRP A 114 -4.88 -12.26 -20.55
C TRP A 114 -5.67 -11.12 -19.90
N CYS A 115 -4.93 -10.17 -19.33
CA CYS A 115 -5.48 -8.90 -18.86
C CYS A 115 -4.56 -7.75 -19.23
N VAL A 116 -5.15 -6.64 -19.70
CA VAL A 116 -4.46 -5.37 -19.99
C VAL A 116 -4.65 -4.41 -18.82
N VAL A 117 -3.54 -3.88 -18.33
CA VAL A 117 -3.51 -2.89 -17.24
C VAL A 117 -2.89 -1.60 -17.76
N LYS A 118 -3.58 -0.48 -17.59
CA LYS A 118 -3.04 0.85 -17.73
C LYS A 118 -2.30 1.21 -16.45
N LEU A 119 -1.04 1.60 -16.58
CA LEU A 119 -0.25 2.08 -15.48
C LEU A 119 -0.73 3.47 -15.01
N ALA A 120 -0.53 3.78 -13.77
CA ALA A 120 -0.88 5.07 -13.17
C ALA A 120 -0.20 6.25 -13.88
N ARG A 121 1.02 6.02 -14.32
CA ARG A 121 1.84 6.95 -15.10
C ARG A 121 2.77 6.19 -16.03
N ARG A 122 3.16 6.81 -17.14
CA ARG A 122 4.26 6.33 -17.96
C ARG A 122 5.52 6.21 -17.10
N GLY A 123 6.22 5.08 -17.17
CA GLY A 123 7.43 4.86 -16.36
C GLY A 123 8.28 3.68 -16.83
N THR A 124 9.52 3.65 -16.38
CA THR A 124 10.41 2.49 -16.53
C THR A 124 10.03 1.43 -15.50
N ILE A 125 10.07 0.17 -15.89
CA ILE A 125 9.71 -0.96 -15.02
C ILE A 125 10.98 -1.64 -14.55
N GLU A 126 11.17 -1.77 -13.23
CA GLU A 126 12.33 -2.41 -12.60
C GLU A 126 12.04 -3.85 -12.17
N GLY A 127 10.77 -4.16 -11.93
CA GLY A 127 10.35 -5.49 -11.53
C GLY A 127 8.86 -5.69 -11.47
N ILE A 128 8.47 -6.95 -11.50
CA ILE A 128 7.08 -7.40 -11.43
C ILE A 128 6.96 -8.36 -10.25
N ASP A 129 5.85 -8.27 -9.51
CA ASP A 129 5.43 -9.30 -8.56
C ASP A 129 4.11 -9.89 -9.06
N ILE A 130 4.15 -11.18 -9.40
CA ILE A 130 2.96 -11.99 -9.68
C ILE A 130 2.70 -12.82 -8.43
N ASP A 131 1.73 -12.40 -7.64
CA ASP A 131 1.36 -13.04 -6.38
C ASP A 131 0.21 -14.02 -6.61
N THR A 132 0.44 -15.28 -6.27
CA THR A 132 -0.55 -16.38 -6.32
C THR A 132 -1.03 -16.77 -4.92
N SER A 133 -0.87 -15.92 -3.91
CA SER A 133 -1.31 -16.19 -2.53
C SER A 133 -2.72 -16.74 -2.49
N HIS A 134 -2.89 -17.81 -1.74
CA HIS A 134 -4.13 -18.58 -1.57
C HIS A 134 -4.63 -19.36 -2.80
N PHE A 135 -4.08 -19.18 -3.99
CA PHE A 135 -4.34 -20.01 -5.17
C PHE A 135 -3.41 -21.22 -5.14
N THR A 136 -3.87 -22.31 -4.56
CA THR A 136 -3.05 -23.52 -4.34
C THR A 136 -3.19 -24.58 -5.44
N GLY A 137 -4.31 -24.60 -6.17
CA GLY A 137 -4.57 -25.56 -7.24
C GLY A 137 -5.14 -24.93 -8.51
N ASN A 138 -5.48 -23.69 -8.45
CA ASN A 138 -6.10 -22.88 -9.52
C ASN A 138 -5.23 -21.68 -9.94
N TYR A 139 -3.93 -21.71 -9.59
CA TYR A 139 -2.96 -20.75 -10.11
C TYR A 139 -2.55 -21.09 -11.54
N PRO A 140 -2.12 -20.11 -12.36
CA PRO A 140 -1.64 -20.39 -13.71
C PRO A 140 -0.26 -21.08 -13.66
N PRO A 141 -0.04 -22.20 -14.40
CA PRO A 141 1.26 -22.87 -14.45
C PRO A 141 2.42 -21.98 -14.91
N ALA A 142 2.11 -20.98 -15.75
CA ALA A 142 3.08 -19.97 -16.18
C ALA A 142 2.37 -18.67 -16.53
N ALA A 143 3.11 -17.55 -16.51
CA ALA A 143 2.64 -16.26 -17.00
C ALA A 143 3.76 -15.51 -17.73
N SER A 144 3.39 -14.57 -18.60
CA SER A 144 4.30 -13.60 -19.23
C SER A 144 3.79 -12.18 -19.03
N ILE A 145 4.71 -11.21 -19.13
CA ILE A 145 4.39 -9.78 -19.10
C ILE A 145 4.94 -9.13 -20.36
N GLU A 146 4.07 -8.42 -21.04
CA GLU A 146 4.42 -7.53 -22.14
C GLU A 146 4.03 -6.09 -21.78
N ALA A 147 4.69 -5.12 -22.39
CA ALA A 147 4.42 -3.71 -22.18
C ALA A 147 4.34 -2.95 -23.49
N CYS A 148 3.57 -1.86 -23.53
CA CYS A 148 3.52 -0.95 -24.65
C CYS A 148 3.40 0.51 -24.19
N THR A 149 3.62 1.41 -25.12
CA THR A 149 3.39 2.86 -24.92
C THR A 149 2.27 3.29 -25.87
N SER A 150 1.20 3.83 -25.28
CA SER A 150 0.05 4.37 -25.99
C SER A 150 -0.41 5.66 -25.32
N ALA A 151 -0.80 6.64 -26.12
CA ALA A 151 -1.46 7.87 -25.64
C ALA A 151 -2.95 7.64 -25.35
N SER A 152 -3.53 6.58 -25.90
CA SER A 152 -4.94 6.24 -25.71
C SER A 152 -5.18 5.54 -24.38
N GLU A 153 -6.39 5.69 -23.81
CA GLU A 153 -6.81 4.99 -22.59
C GLU A 153 -6.66 3.46 -22.77
N THR A 154 -7.11 2.94 -23.90
CA THR A 154 -6.93 1.54 -24.29
C THR A 154 -5.95 1.49 -25.46
N PRO A 155 -4.90 0.67 -25.41
CA PRO A 155 -4.01 0.49 -26.54
C PRO A 155 -4.77 0.01 -27.78
N PRO A 156 -4.46 0.52 -28.98
CA PRO A 156 -5.07 0.04 -30.22
C PRO A 156 -4.65 -1.40 -30.54
N ASP A 157 -5.42 -2.10 -31.38
CA ASP A 157 -5.19 -3.50 -31.72
C ASP A 157 -3.81 -3.76 -32.36
N ASP A 158 -3.26 -2.76 -33.06
CA ASP A 158 -1.93 -2.79 -33.70
C ASP A 158 -0.81 -2.29 -32.77
N ALA A 159 -1.08 -2.06 -31.50
CA ALA A 159 -0.07 -1.64 -30.53
C ALA A 159 1.12 -2.63 -30.52
N ARG A 160 2.32 -2.08 -30.53
CA ARG A 160 3.54 -2.90 -30.43
C ARG A 160 3.82 -3.23 -28.97
N TRP A 161 3.72 -4.51 -28.65
CA TRP A 161 4.01 -5.05 -27.34
C TRP A 161 5.46 -5.54 -27.26
N HIS A 162 6.16 -5.15 -26.22
CA HIS A 162 7.51 -5.60 -25.88
C HIS A 162 7.44 -6.61 -24.76
N THR A 163 8.06 -7.78 -24.92
CA THR A 163 8.13 -8.78 -23.87
C THR A 163 9.12 -8.35 -22.79
N LEU A 164 8.62 -8.06 -21.59
CA LEU A 164 9.43 -7.75 -20.41
C LEU A 164 9.78 -9.00 -19.61
N VAL A 165 8.82 -9.92 -19.48
CA VAL A 165 8.98 -11.22 -18.83
C VAL A 165 8.46 -12.28 -19.79
N PRO A 166 9.33 -13.17 -20.31
CA PRO A 166 8.89 -14.28 -21.15
C PRO A 166 8.05 -15.28 -20.32
N PRO A 167 7.36 -16.22 -20.95
CA PRO A 167 6.62 -17.25 -20.21
C PRO A 167 7.49 -17.90 -19.14
N THR A 168 7.13 -17.63 -17.88
CA THR A 168 7.87 -18.04 -16.67
C THR A 168 6.97 -18.88 -15.81
N ALA A 169 7.49 -20.03 -15.34
CA ALA A 169 6.76 -20.95 -14.49
C ALA A 169 6.39 -20.31 -13.16
N LEU A 170 5.15 -20.51 -12.73
CA LEU A 170 4.65 -20.06 -11.45
C LEU A 170 4.35 -21.27 -10.54
N GLN A 171 4.21 -21.00 -9.25
CA GLN A 171 3.78 -21.96 -8.24
C GLN A 171 2.60 -21.37 -7.47
N GLY A 172 1.82 -22.21 -6.84
CA GLY A 172 0.69 -21.77 -6.03
C GLY A 172 1.13 -21.20 -4.67
N ASN A 173 0.36 -20.24 -4.19
CA ASN A 173 0.54 -19.65 -2.86
C ASN A 173 1.93 -19.02 -2.63
N GLN A 174 2.44 -18.28 -3.61
CA GLN A 174 3.76 -17.65 -3.59
C GLN A 174 3.76 -16.28 -4.28
N HIS A 175 4.72 -15.45 -3.88
CA HIS A 175 5.16 -14.28 -4.64
C HIS A 175 6.21 -14.67 -5.67
N HIS A 176 6.12 -14.15 -6.89
CA HIS A 176 7.07 -14.35 -7.97
C HIS A 176 7.66 -13.00 -8.35
N TYR A 177 8.80 -12.69 -7.76
CA TYR A 177 9.52 -11.44 -8.02
C TYR A 177 10.40 -11.59 -9.26
N LEU A 178 10.06 -10.89 -10.33
CA LEU A 178 10.70 -10.98 -11.64
C LEU A 178 11.36 -9.64 -11.95
N ALA A 179 12.69 -9.60 -11.97
CA ALA A 179 13.44 -8.39 -12.31
C ALA A 179 13.30 -8.09 -13.81
N VAL A 180 13.17 -6.80 -14.14
CA VAL A 180 13.07 -6.28 -15.49
C VAL A 180 14.27 -5.37 -15.75
N CYS A 181 14.95 -5.57 -16.88
CA CYS A 181 16.13 -4.80 -17.27
C CYS A 181 15.89 -3.98 -18.56
N ASP A 182 14.65 -3.69 -18.91
CA ASP A 182 14.31 -2.89 -20.09
C ASP A 182 14.34 -1.39 -19.74
N PRO A 183 15.11 -0.55 -20.47
CA PRO A 183 15.18 0.89 -20.21
C PRO A 183 13.96 1.68 -20.72
N GLY A 184 13.04 1.03 -21.44
CA GLY A 184 11.85 1.66 -21.99
C GLY A 184 10.89 2.18 -20.92
N ALA A 185 10.19 3.24 -21.25
CA ALA A 185 9.13 3.76 -20.41
C ALA A 185 7.77 3.44 -21.03
N PHE A 186 6.92 2.76 -20.29
CA PHE A 186 5.67 2.19 -20.76
C PHE A 186 4.46 2.79 -20.07
N THR A 187 3.31 2.76 -20.73
CA THR A 187 2.03 3.23 -20.20
C THR A 187 1.08 2.09 -19.87
N HIS A 188 1.28 0.92 -20.49
CA HIS A 188 0.42 -0.25 -20.33
C HIS A 188 1.24 -1.50 -20.23
N ILE A 189 0.70 -2.49 -19.51
CA ILE A 189 1.19 -3.86 -19.50
C ILE A 189 0.06 -4.83 -19.88
N ARG A 190 0.45 -5.99 -20.36
CA ARG A 190 -0.43 -7.16 -20.56
C ARG A 190 0.16 -8.34 -19.82
N ILE A 191 -0.59 -8.90 -18.86
CA ILE A 191 -0.28 -10.19 -18.28
C ILE A 191 -1.01 -11.26 -19.09
N THR A 192 -0.30 -12.32 -19.46
CA THR A 192 -0.86 -13.49 -20.14
C THR A 192 -0.64 -14.71 -19.27
N LEU A 193 -1.71 -15.50 -19.02
CA LEU A 193 -1.71 -16.73 -18.23
C LEU A 193 -1.69 -17.93 -19.16
N PHE A 194 -0.93 -18.97 -18.82
CA PHE A 194 -0.77 -20.17 -19.65
C PHE A 194 -1.26 -21.42 -18.90
N PRO A 195 -2.44 -22.02 -19.26
CA PRO A 195 -3.42 -21.44 -20.19
C PRO A 195 -4.42 -20.50 -19.49
N ASP A 196 -4.68 -20.71 -18.20
CA ASP A 196 -5.70 -20.06 -17.35
C ASP A 196 -5.27 -20.09 -15.90
N GLY A 197 -6.04 -19.47 -15.01
CA GLY A 197 -5.85 -19.55 -13.56
C GLY A 197 -6.18 -18.28 -12.82
N GLY A 198 -5.75 -18.23 -11.54
CA GLY A 198 -5.96 -17.09 -10.66
C GLY A 198 -4.67 -16.42 -10.22
N VAL A 199 -4.70 -15.10 -10.17
CA VAL A 199 -3.64 -14.21 -9.68
C VAL A 199 -4.21 -13.37 -8.55
N ALA A 200 -3.66 -13.52 -7.35
CA ALA A 200 -4.10 -12.78 -6.18
C ALA A 200 -3.78 -11.29 -6.32
N ARG A 201 -2.50 -10.98 -6.64
CA ARG A 201 -2.05 -9.60 -6.84
C ARG A 201 -1.06 -9.51 -8.00
N LEU A 202 -1.11 -8.37 -8.68
CA LEU A 202 -0.12 -7.95 -9.66
C LEU A 202 0.46 -6.61 -9.24
N ARG A 203 1.77 -6.54 -9.07
CA ARG A 203 2.49 -5.31 -8.77
C ARG A 203 3.50 -5.04 -9.87
N VAL A 204 3.59 -3.79 -10.30
CA VAL A 204 4.50 -3.31 -11.35
C VAL A 204 5.38 -2.24 -10.74
N TYR A 205 6.53 -2.62 -10.29
CA TYR A 205 7.47 -1.73 -9.64
C TYR A 205 8.32 -0.99 -10.65
N GLY A 206 8.34 0.33 -10.56
CA GLY A 206 9.06 1.15 -11.52
C GLY A 206 9.20 2.60 -11.09
N ARG A 207 9.78 3.41 -11.98
CA ARG A 207 9.95 4.84 -11.78
C ARG A 207 9.11 5.61 -12.78
N PRO A 208 8.26 6.54 -12.32
CA PRO A 208 7.55 7.44 -13.22
C PRO A 208 8.54 8.18 -14.12
N ALA A 209 8.28 8.18 -15.43
CA ALA A 209 9.02 9.04 -16.34
C ALA A 209 8.53 10.48 -16.14
N LEU A 210 9.46 11.39 -15.87
CA LEU A 210 9.16 12.81 -15.87
C LEU A 210 8.98 13.20 -17.36
N ASP A 211 7.78 13.57 -17.74
CA ASP A 211 7.54 14.14 -19.06
C ASP A 211 8.20 15.53 -19.06
N ALA A 212 9.12 15.76 -20.00
CA ALA A 212 9.86 17.02 -20.12
C ALA A 212 8.93 18.24 -20.25
N ASP A 213 7.71 18.02 -20.71
CA ASP A 213 6.69 19.07 -20.87
C ASP A 213 6.00 19.49 -19.57
N GLN A 214 6.11 18.73 -18.48
CA GLN A 214 5.53 19.10 -17.18
C GLN A 214 6.46 19.97 -16.33
N GLY A 215 7.74 20.09 -16.73
CA GLY A 215 8.74 20.94 -16.07
C GLY A 215 8.88 22.36 -16.64
N THR A 216 8.21 22.67 -17.78
CA THR A 216 8.33 23.94 -18.50
C THR A 216 7.05 24.71 -18.67
N SER A 217 6.04 24.51 -17.82
CA SER A 217 5.00 25.53 -17.71
C SER A 217 5.66 26.80 -17.17
N SER A 218 5.89 27.75 -18.05
CA SER A 218 6.43 29.08 -17.77
C SER A 218 5.44 29.90 -16.93
N GLY A 219 5.33 29.57 -15.67
CA GLY A 219 4.45 30.22 -14.69
C GLY A 219 4.45 29.39 -13.43
N ALA A 220 5.32 29.69 -12.52
CA ALA A 220 5.38 29.48 -11.06
C ALA A 220 4.40 28.49 -10.39
N GLU A 221 4.03 27.38 -11.02
CA GLU A 221 3.27 26.35 -10.34
C GLU A 221 4.24 25.44 -9.56
N LEU A 222 4.09 25.44 -8.23
CA LEU A 222 4.91 24.64 -7.34
C LEU A 222 4.63 23.16 -7.58
N VAL A 223 5.69 22.36 -7.75
CA VAL A 223 5.60 20.89 -7.88
C VAL A 223 5.68 20.25 -6.50
N ASP A 224 4.81 19.29 -6.21
CA ASP A 224 4.92 18.46 -5.00
C ASP A 224 6.04 17.42 -5.17
N PHE A 225 7.20 17.69 -4.59
CA PHE A 225 8.38 16.84 -4.64
C PHE A 225 8.25 15.59 -3.75
N ALA A 226 7.28 15.56 -2.80
CA ALA A 226 7.00 14.39 -1.99
C ALA A 226 5.97 13.44 -2.63
N ALA A 227 5.31 13.84 -3.73
CA ALA A 227 4.31 13.00 -4.35
C ALA A 227 4.92 11.74 -4.98
N ALA A 228 4.43 10.56 -4.57
CA ALA A 228 4.87 9.28 -5.11
C ALA A 228 4.66 9.21 -6.64
N ILE A 229 3.55 9.76 -7.13
CA ILE A 229 3.24 9.81 -8.58
C ILE A 229 4.27 10.63 -9.38
N ASN A 230 5.00 11.53 -8.74
CA ASN A 230 6.10 12.29 -9.33
C ASN A 230 7.45 11.57 -9.20
N GLY A 231 7.52 10.47 -8.46
CA GLY A 231 8.73 9.65 -8.30
C GLY A 231 9.37 9.71 -6.91
N ALA A 232 8.77 10.40 -5.93
CA ALA A 232 9.23 10.36 -4.56
C ALA A 232 9.00 8.99 -3.92
N TYR A 233 9.90 8.59 -3.02
CA TYR A 233 9.78 7.33 -2.28
C TYR A 233 10.39 7.43 -0.88
N VAL A 234 9.96 6.56 0.01
CA VAL A 234 10.53 6.46 1.36
C VAL A 234 11.80 5.60 1.32
N VAL A 235 12.92 6.19 1.66
CA VAL A 235 14.22 5.50 1.76
C VAL A 235 14.27 4.60 2.98
N ALA A 236 13.81 5.11 4.12
CA ALA A 236 13.78 4.41 5.40
C ALA A 236 12.79 5.07 6.35
N ALA A 237 12.26 4.28 7.28
CA ALA A 237 11.53 4.76 8.44
C ALA A 237 11.88 3.87 9.65
N ASN A 238 11.98 4.46 10.84
CA ASN A 238 12.33 3.67 12.02
C ASN A 238 11.15 2.86 12.58
N ASN A 239 9.93 3.24 12.24
CA ASN A 239 8.73 2.53 12.66
C ASN A 239 7.60 2.68 11.63
N GLN A 240 6.94 1.56 11.29
CA GLN A 240 5.82 1.49 10.35
C GLN A 240 4.81 0.43 10.84
N HIS A 241 4.53 0.45 12.16
CA HIS A 241 3.81 -0.65 12.82
C HIS A 241 2.37 -0.80 12.36
N PHE A 242 1.62 0.29 12.21
CA PHE A 242 0.21 0.26 11.80
C PHE A 242 -0.03 0.77 10.37
N GLY A 243 0.91 1.51 9.79
CA GLY A 243 0.81 2.03 8.43
C GLY A 243 2.17 2.32 7.82
N LEU A 244 2.33 2.04 6.53
CA LEU A 244 3.57 2.28 5.80
C LEU A 244 3.84 3.77 5.64
N ALA A 245 5.08 4.20 5.79
CA ALA A 245 5.46 5.61 5.59
C ALA A 245 5.22 6.08 4.13
N SER A 246 5.29 5.19 3.15
CA SER A 246 4.96 5.50 1.76
C SER A 246 3.51 5.96 1.55
N ASN A 247 2.58 5.59 2.43
CA ASN A 247 1.19 6.02 2.35
C ASN A 247 1.05 7.55 2.44
N MET A 248 1.92 8.23 3.23
CA MET A 248 1.85 9.70 3.33
C MET A 248 2.22 10.44 2.05
N LEU A 249 2.83 9.74 1.06
CA LEU A 249 3.20 10.29 -0.25
C LEU A 249 2.13 10.06 -1.32
N MET A 250 1.04 9.34 -1.00
CA MET A 250 -0.05 9.04 -1.93
C MET A 250 -0.87 10.29 -2.26
N PRO A 251 -1.51 10.36 -3.45
CA PRO A 251 -2.27 11.51 -3.89
C PRO A 251 -3.52 11.74 -3.03
N GLY A 252 -4.09 12.92 -3.16
CA GLY A 252 -5.31 13.30 -2.45
C GLY A 252 -5.16 13.36 -0.94
N ARG A 253 -6.26 13.51 -0.26
CA ARG A 253 -6.36 13.40 1.20
C ARG A 253 -6.61 11.94 1.57
N GLY A 254 -6.14 11.46 2.73
CA GLY A 254 -6.36 10.10 3.18
C GLY A 254 -7.85 9.73 3.24
N ALA A 255 -8.17 8.47 3.00
CA ALA A 255 -9.54 7.95 3.08
C ALA A 255 -9.91 7.47 4.49
N ASN A 256 -8.94 7.01 5.26
CA ASN A 256 -9.06 6.55 6.65
C ASN A 256 -7.67 6.50 7.30
N MET A 257 -7.57 6.08 8.58
CA MET A 257 -6.28 5.95 9.28
C MET A 257 -5.32 4.97 8.60
N GLY A 258 -5.81 3.85 8.09
CA GLY A 258 -5.00 2.83 7.42
C GLY A 258 -4.36 3.30 6.10
N ASP A 259 -4.80 4.44 5.58
CA ASP A 259 -4.24 5.10 4.40
C ASP A 259 -3.18 6.16 4.75
N GLY A 260 -2.64 6.12 5.94
CA GLY A 260 -1.55 6.99 6.42
C GLY A 260 -0.35 6.19 6.93
N TRP A 261 0.69 6.93 7.31
CA TRP A 261 1.79 6.40 8.09
C TRP A 261 1.40 6.41 9.56
N GLU A 262 1.53 5.27 10.24
CA GLU A 262 1.26 5.19 11.67
C GLU A 262 2.27 4.31 12.37
N THR A 263 2.88 4.87 13.43
CA THR A 263 3.88 4.19 14.25
C THR A 263 3.24 3.59 15.50
N ARG A 264 3.92 2.65 16.13
CA ARG A 264 3.54 2.15 17.47
C ARG A 264 3.71 3.25 18.51
N ARG A 265 2.95 3.16 19.59
CA ARG A 265 3.17 4.05 20.73
C ARG A 265 4.57 3.84 21.30
N ARG A 266 5.38 4.90 21.28
CA ARG A 266 6.73 4.91 21.81
C ARG A 266 6.69 5.01 23.35
N ARG A 267 7.41 4.13 24.01
CA ARG A 267 7.53 4.12 25.49
C ARG A 267 9.00 4.27 25.95
N GLU A 268 9.88 4.47 25.02
CA GLU A 268 11.31 4.76 25.18
C GLU A 268 11.62 6.19 24.70
N PRO A 269 12.70 6.84 25.21
CA PRO A 269 13.12 8.16 24.74
C PRO A 269 13.40 8.18 23.23
N GLY A 270 13.18 9.34 22.61
CA GLY A 270 13.40 9.57 21.18
C GLY A 270 12.12 9.93 20.43
N ASN A 271 12.19 9.87 19.12
CA ASN A 271 11.10 10.20 18.21
C ASN A 271 11.05 9.23 17.03
N ASP A 272 9.93 9.21 16.33
CA ASP A 272 9.82 8.46 15.08
C ASP A 272 10.14 9.37 13.89
N TRP A 273 10.62 8.74 12.79
CA TRP A 273 11.07 9.47 11.61
C TRP A 273 10.95 8.63 10.34
N ALA A 274 10.84 9.33 9.22
CA ALA A 274 10.96 8.77 7.88
C ALA A 274 11.88 9.63 7.01
N ILE A 275 12.67 8.98 6.15
CA ILE A 275 13.52 9.64 5.15
C ILE A 275 12.86 9.48 3.80
N VAL A 276 12.62 10.60 3.13
CA VAL A 276 11.99 10.67 1.81
C VAL A 276 13.02 11.16 0.79
N ALA A 277 13.24 10.37 -0.27
CA ALA A 277 13.89 10.84 -1.48
C ALA A 277 12.85 11.60 -2.31
N LEU A 278 13.17 12.83 -2.67
CA LEU A 278 12.30 13.68 -3.46
C LEU A 278 12.25 13.22 -4.92
N ALA A 279 11.15 13.50 -5.60
CA ALA A 279 10.94 13.19 -7.02
C ALA A 279 12.04 13.77 -7.92
N GLN A 280 12.54 14.94 -7.56
CA GLN A 280 13.64 15.64 -8.24
C GLN A 280 14.30 16.64 -7.29
N PRO A 281 15.53 17.12 -7.60
CA PRO A 281 16.16 18.19 -6.86
C PRO A 281 15.36 19.49 -6.96
N GLY A 282 15.18 20.19 -5.85
CA GLY A 282 14.45 21.46 -5.88
C GLY A 282 14.47 22.20 -4.54
N THR A 283 14.05 23.45 -4.59
CA THR A 283 13.93 24.34 -3.42
C THR A 283 12.50 24.27 -2.90
N ILE A 284 12.32 23.75 -1.69
CA ILE A 284 11.00 23.63 -1.05
C ILE A 284 10.53 25.01 -0.61
N ARG A 285 9.30 25.40 -0.99
CA ARG A 285 8.65 26.67 -0.70
C ARG A 285 7.46 26.53 0.23
N LYS A 286 6.83 25.37 0.25
CA LYS A 286 5.65 25.11 1.06
C LYS A 286 5.63 23.66 1.53
N VAL A 287 5.25 23.46 2.77
CA VAL A 287 5.08 22.15 3.42
C VAL A 287 3.64 22.01 3.89
N GLU A 288 3.05 20.84 3.67
CA GLU A 288 1.82 20.42 4.33
C GLU A 288 2.06 19.15 5.12
N VAL A 289 1.58 19.13 6.36
CA VAL A 289 1.48 17.95 7.19
C VAL A 289 0.00 17.74 7.54
N ASP A 290 -0.61 16.67 7.04
CA ASP A 290 -2.02 16.34 7.30
C ASP A 290 -2.12 15.18 8.28
N THR A 291 -2.82 15.41 9.39
CA THR A 291 -3.14 14.41 10.42
C THR A 291 -4.57 13.89 10.29
N ALA A 292 -5.18 13.96 9.09
CA ALA A 292 -6.53 13.50 8.84
C ALA A 292 -6.78 12.10 9.42
N PHE A 293 -7.91 11.93 10.10
CA PHE A 293 -8.35 10.72 10.81
C PHE A 293 -7.56 10.37 12.09
N PHE A 294 -6.38 10.93 12.33
CA PHE A 294 -5.62 10.70 13.55
C PHE A 294 -6.10 11.64 14.65
N LYS A 295 -7.06 11.18 15.48
CA LYS A 295 -7.74 12.00 16.49
C LYS A 295 -7.14 11.86 17.90
N GLY A 296 -6.69 10.65 18.27
CA GLY A 296 -6.08 10.40 19.58
C GLY A 296 -4.62 9.91 19.49
N ASN A 297 -4.14 9.68 18.29
CA ASN A 297 -2.84 9.09 17.97
C ASN A 297 -2.07 9.91 16.93
N TYR A 298 -2.36 11.22 16.82
CA TYR A 298 -1.56 12.16 16.05
C TYR A 298 -0.28 12.55 16.82
N PRO A 299 0.81 12.91 16.15
CA PRO A 299 2.02 13.40 16.81
C PRO A 299 1.79 14.77 17.46
N ASP A 300 2.39 15.00 18.65
CA ASP A 300 2.34 16.29 19.32
C ASP A 300 2.94 17.43 18.45
N ARG A 301 4.04 17.12 17.76
CA ARG A 301 4.74 18.05 16.87
C ARG A 301 5.55 17.34 15.81
N CYS A 302 6.02 18.09 14.81
CA CYS A 302 6.90 17.58 13.76
C CYS A 302 8.04 18.54 13.47
N SER A 303 9.08 18.05 12.78
CA SER A 303 10.14 18.86 12.17
C SER A 303 10.63 18.23 10.87
N LEU A 304 11.30 19.03 10.02
CA LEU A 304 11.94 18.52 8.81
C LEU A 304 13.41 18.95 8.77
N GLN A 305 14.26 17.98 8.45
CA GLN A 305 15.65 18.20 8.05
C GLN A 305 15.77 17.89 6.57
N ALA A 306 16.65 18.59 5.84
CA ALA A 306 16.82 18.36 4.41
C ALA A 306 18.26 18.52 3.98
N ALA A 307 18.65 17.83 2.90
CA ALA A 307 19.99 17.94 2.31
C ALA A 307 19.98 17.64 0.81
N TYR A 308 20.98 18.16 0.12
CA TYR A 308 21.33 17.77 -1.24
C TYR A 308 22.30 16.58 -1.18
N VAL A 309 21.85 15.40 -1.53
CA VAL A 309 22.62 14.16 -1.46
C VAL A 309 22.84 13.64 -2.87
N THR A 310 24.10 13.42 -3.25
CA THR A 310 24.48 12.94 -4.58
C THR A 310 24.69 11.43 -4.67
N GLY A 311 24.61 10.73 -3.54
CA GLY A 311 24.78 9.27 -3.49
C GLY A 311 24.75 8.74 -2.06
N GLY A 312 24.71 7.43 -1.92
CA GLY A 312 24.67 6.75 -0.63
C GLY A 312 23.78 5.52 -0.66
N THR A 313 23.97 4.64 0.31
CA THR A 313 23.05 3.53 0.61
C THR A 313 21.98 3.98 1.59
N GLY A 314 20.86 3.26 1.70
CA GLY A 314 19.84 3.53 2.72
C GLY A 314 20.43 3.64 4.12
N ASP A 315 21.32 2.73 4.50
CA ASP A 315 21.96 2.73 5.83
C ASP A 315 22.85 3.95 6.06
N SER A 316 23.61 4.38 5.04
CA SER A 316 24.42 5.60 5.15
C SER A 316 23.57 6.85 5.28
N LEU A 317 22.43 6.90 4.59
CA LEU A 317 21.48 8.02 4.66
C LEU A 317 20.81 8.11 6.04
N ILE A 318 20.52 6.99 6.69
CA ILE A 318 19.98 6.97 8.06
C ILE A 318 20.92 7.74 9.00
N THR A 319 22.21 7.41 8.98
CA THR A 319 23.19 8.08 9.84
C THR A 319 23.41 9.54 9.44
N GLN A 320 23.58 9.83 8.15
CA GLN A 320 23.81 11.19 7.65
C GLN A 320 22.64 12.14 7.98
N SER A 321 21.41 11.63 7.83
CA SER A 321 20.20 12.44 8.03
C SER A 321 20.04 13.02 9.44
N MET A 322 20.71 12.43 10.43
CA MET A 322 20.71 12.96 11.81
C MET A 322 21.40 14.33 11.90
N PHE A 323 22.29 14.63 10.95
CA PHE A 323 23.10 15.85 10.93
C PHE A 323 22.68 16.84 9.85
N TRP A 324 21.63 16.55 9.08
CA TRP A 324 21.12 17.46 8.08
C TRP A 324 20.55 18.73 8.74
N PRO A 325 20.72 19.90 8.12
CA PRO A 325 20.16 21.15 8.63
C PRO A 325 18.63 21.08 8.68
N LEU A 326 18.05 21.81 9.63
CA LEU A 326 16.61 21.99 9.74
C LEU A 326 16.08 22.81 8.57
N LEU A 327 15.14 22.24 7.83
CA LEU A 327 14.30 22.96 6.87
C LEU A 327 13.09 23.59 7.57
N LEU A 328 12.49 22.85 8.51
CA LEU A 328 11.39 23.30 9.36
C LEU A 328 11.71 22.92 10.81
N ALA A 329 11.83 23.92 11.68
CA ALA A 329 11.97 23.71 13.11
C ALA A 329 10.72 23.05 13.70
N GLU A 330 10.78 22.53 14.92
CA GLU A 330 9.64 21.87 15.55
C GLU A 330 8.38 22.74 15.52
N GLN A 331 7.30 22.20 14.98
CA GLN A 331 5.99 22.84 14.88
C GLN A 331 4.94 21.96 15.56
N PRO A 332 4.03 22.53 16.35
CA PRO A 332 2.95 21.78 16.97
C PRO A 332 1.95 21.29 15.91
N LEU A 333 1.43 20.08 16.13
CA LEU A 333 0.37 19.52 15.30
C LEU A 333 -0.94 19.45 16.09
N ARG A 334 -2.04 19.32 15.38
CA ARG A 334 -3.39 19.14 15.92
C ARG A 334 -4.00 17.87 15.31
N MET A 335 -4.95 17.29 16.02
CA MET A 335 -5.69 16.14 15.54
C MET A 335 -6.52 16.49 14.30
N ASP A 336 -6.59 15.54 13.36
CA ASP A 336 -7.51 15.58 12.20
C ASP A 336 -7.47 16.91 11.43
N ALA A 337 -6.28 17.45 11.17
CA ALA A 337 -6.07 18.79 10.64
C ALA A 337 -4.93 18.86 9.61
N GLN A 338 -5.05 19.79 8.66
CA GLN A 338 -3.99 20.15 7.73
C GLN A 338 -3.18 21.32 8.32
N HIS A 339 -1.86 21.23 8.27
CA HIS A 339 -0.92 22.23 8.75
C HIS A 339 -0.05 22.68 7.57
N PHE A 340 0.01 23.97 7.32
CA PHE A 340 0.76 24.56 6.22
C PHE A 340 1.86 25.47 6.75
N TYR A 341 3.07 25.33 6.19
CA TYR A 341 4.25 26.08 6.57
C TYR A 341 4.92 26.64 5.31
N GLU A 342 5.18 27.94 5.30
CA GLU A 342 5.85 28.67 4.21
C GLU A 342 6.90 29.62 4.79
N ARG A 343 6.51 30.42 5.78
CA ARG A 343 7.38 31.46 6.40
C ARG A 343 8.36 30.89 7.41
N GLU A 344 8.04 29.71 7.93
CA GLU A 344 8.82 28.99 8.94
C GLU A 344 9.97 28.20 8.31
N LEU A 345 10.02 28.13 6.97
CA LEU A 345 11.02 27.35 6.25
C LEU A 345 12.36 28.06 6.18
N ALA A 346 13.43 27.34 6.50
CA ALA A 346 14.79 27.84 6.31
C ALA A 346 15.18 27.78 4.82
N ALA A 347 15.95 28.79 4.38
CA ALA A 347 16.44 28.88 3.00
C ALA A 347 17.67 27.97 2.78
N LEU A 348 17.46 26.68 2.58
CA LEU A 348 18.53 25.71 2.36
C LEU A 348 18.99 25.59 0.89
N GLY A 349 18.29 26.24 -0.06
CA GLY A 349 18.50 26.02 -1.48
C GLY A 349 17.91 24.70 -1.95
N ALA A 350 18.43 24.15 -3.06
CA ALA A 350 17.96 22.88 -3.61
C ALA A 350 18.34 21.72 -2.71
N VAL A 351 17.39 20.79 -2.51
CA VAL A 351 17.56 19.55 -1.74
C VAL A 351 17.06 18.37 -2.53
N THR A 352 17.51 17.16 -2.20
CA THR A 352 17.10 15.89 -2.83
C THR A 352 16.44 14.96 -1.84
N HIS A 353 16.68 15.15 -0.55
CA HIS A 353 16.16 14.27 0.51
C HIS A 353 15.67 15.10 1.69
N VAL A 354 14.65 14.58 2.35
CA VAL A 354 14.09 15.13 3.57
C VAL A 354 13.97 14.04 4.63
N ARG A 355 14.36 14.37 5.87
CA ARG A 355 14.04 13.59 7.05
C ARG A 355 12.85 14.24 7.76
N PHE A 356 11.73 13.57 7.79
CA PHE A 356 10.53 13.99 8.48
C PHE A 356 10.52 13.33 9.86
N ASN A 357 10.54 14.14 10.91
CA ASN A 357 10.51 13.72 12.30
C ASN A 357 9.13 13.99 12.89
N ILE A 358 8.61 13.06 13.67
CA ILE A 358 7.39 13.20 14.46
C ILE A 358 7.70 12.92 15.92
N PHE A 359 7.06 13.65 16.85
CA PHE A 359 7.37 13.60 18.28
C PHE A 359 6.11 13.31 19.10
N PRO A 360 6.17 12.33 20.06
CA PRO A 360 7.20 11.28 20.10
C PRO A 360 6.94 10.19 19.04
N ASP A 361 5.69 9.97 18.69
CA ASP A 361 5.14 8.94 17.79
C ASP A 361 3.78 9.40 17.25
N GLY A 362 3.15 8.59 16.41
CA GLY A 362 1.77 8.82 15.98
C GLY A 362 1.51 8.55 14.51
N GLY A 363 0.41 9.11 14.02
CA GLY A 363 -0.03 8.96 12.65
C GLY A 363 -0.04 10.26 11.85
N VAL A 364 0.42 10.18 10.61
CA VAL A 364 0.40 11.25 9.61
C VAL A 364 -0.25 10.72 8.35
N SER A 365 -1.33 11.37 7.93
CA SER A 365 -2.07 10.97 6.73
C SER A 365 -1.32 11.32 5.45
N ARG A 366 -0.83 12.59 5.34
CA ARG A 366 -0.11 13.06 4.15
C ARG A 366 1.02 14.01 4.51
N LEU A 367 2.07 13.95 3.69
CA LEU A 367 3.16 14.92 3.63
C LEU A 367 3.25 15.46 2.20
N ARG A 368 3.26 16.80 2.04
CA ARG A 368 3.45 17.45 0.76
C ARG A 368 4.59 18.46 0.87
N LEU A 369 5.43 18.50 -0.16
CA LEU A 369 6.62 19.35 -0.21
C LEU A 369 6.65 20.07 -1.56
N TRP A 370 5.91 21.18 -1.67
CA TRP A 370 5.87 21.95 -2.89
C TRP A 370 7.09 22.85 -3.04
N GLY A 371 7.65 22.89 -4.23
CA GLY A 371 8.83 23.69 -4.52
C GLY A 371 9.07 23.96 -5.98
N GLU A 372 10.18 24.63 -6.23
CA GLU A 372 10.70 24.99 -7.55
C GLU A 372 11.84 24.05 -7.91
N SER A 373 11.85 23.52 -9.14
CA SER A 373 12.93 22.66 -9.65
C SER A 373 14.25 23.41 -9.68
N ALA A 374 15.36 22.72 -9.39
CA ALA A 374 16.70 23.28 -9.38
C ALA A 374 17.27 23.45 -10.80
#